data_ff9be172966fc354455ec6448209262b
#
_entry.id   ff9be172966fc354455ec6448209262b
#
_cell.length_a   1.000
_cell.length_b   1.000
_cell.length_c   1.000
_cell.angle_alpha   90.00
_cell.angle_beta   90.00
_cell.angle_gamma   90.00
#
_symmetry.space_group_name_H-M   'P 1'
#
loop_
_entity.id
_entity.type
_entity.pdbx_description
1 polymer ?
#
loop_
_entity_poly.entity_id
_entity_poly.type
_entity_poly.pdbx_seq_one_letter_code
_entity_poly.pdbx_strand_id
1 'polypeptide(L)'
;RAAPPLAALYVPIGLGSGICGCILARDLLGLSTEIIGVQSTEAPAYALSFAAGHVVTTPSANTRADGMATRLPDAGALEIIRKGAARIVTVTDDEVAAAMRAYWQDTHNLAEGAGAAPLAALMQERAAM
;
A
#
# COMPACT_ATOMS: atom_id res chain seq x y z
N ARG A 1 -0.08 -19.28 -19.58
CA ARG A 1 -0.49 -18.09 -20.36
C ARG A 1 -0.05 -16.85 -19.58
N ALA A 2 0.76 -15.98 -20.17
CA ALA A 2 1.18 -14.74 -19.53
C ALA A 2 -0.04 -13.84 -19.29
N ALA A 3 -0.07 -13.18 -18.12
CA ALA A 3 -1.09 -12.16 -17.84
C ALA A 3 -0.88 -10.96 -18.77
N PRO A 4 -1.95 -10.23 -19.12
CA PRO A 4 -1.80 -8.97 -19.85
C PRO A 4 -1.00 -7.98 -19.01
N PRO A 5 -0.36 -6.96 -19.63
CA PRO A 5 0.34 -5.91 -18.88
C PRO A 5 -0.59 -5.25 -17.85
N LEU A 6 -0.11 -5.11 -16.62
CA LEU A 6 -0.85 -4.43 -15.56
C LEU A 6 -0.64 -2.91 -15.67
N ALA A 7 -1.72 -2.15 -15.62
CA ALA A 7 -1.65 -0.69 -15.57
C ALA A 7 -1.15 -0.20 -14.20
N ALA A 8 -1.63 -0.82 -13.12
CA ALA A 8 -1.29 -0.43 -11.76
C ALA A 8 -1.20 -1.65 -10.83
N LEU A 9 -0.40 -1.54 -9.78
CA LEU A 9 -0.27 -2.51 -8.70
C LEU A 9 -0.36 -1.79 -7.36
N TYR A 10 -1.35 -2.12 -6.55
CA TYR A 10 -1.53 -1.60 -5.20
C TYR A 10 -0.79 -2.49 -4.20
N VAL A 11 0.07 -1.90 -3.38
CA VAL A 11 0.95 -2.64 -2.45
C VAL A 11 0.85 -2.05 -1.05
N PRO A 12 0.51 -2.85 -0.01
CA PRO A 12 0.48 -2.36 1.35
C PRO A 12 1.89 -2.08 1.85
N ILE A 13 2.06 -1.05 2.66
CA ILE A 13 3.35 -0.66 3.20
C ILE A 13 3.38 -0.90 4.71
N GLY A 14 4.20 -1.83 5.14
CA GLY A 14 4.63 -1.99 6.54
C GLY A 14 5.98 -1.31 6.75
N LEU A 15 7.08 -2.06 6.74
CA LEU A 15 8.44 -1.51 6.76
C LEU A 15 8.99 -1.15 5.37
N GLY A 16 8.27 -1.50 4.32
CA GLY A 16 8.58 -1.10 2.95
C GLY A 16 9.26 -2.16 2.09
N SER A 17 9.56 -3.35 2.59
CA SER A 17 10.23 -4.40 1.81
C SER A 17 9.41 -4.86 0.60
N GLY A 18 8.09 -5.04 0.78
CA GLY A 18 7.20 -5.50 -0.29
C GLY A 18 7.12 -4.51 -1.44
N ILE A 19 6.84 -3.24 -1.16
CA ILE A 19 6.72 -2.22 -2.20
C ILE A 19 8.07 -1.93 -2.87
N CYS A 20 9.17 -1.92 -2.11
CA CYS A 20 10.51 -1.77 -2.68
C CYS A 20 10.84 -2.91 -3.64
N GLY A 21 10.51 -4.15 -3.27
CA GLY A 21 10.68 -5.32 -4.14
C GLY A 21 9.87 -5.20 -5.43
N CYS A 22 8.62 -4.75 -5.36
CA CYS A 22 7.77 -4.52 -6.53
C CYS A 22 8.33 -3.42 -7.45
N ILE A 23 8.81 -2.32 -6.87
CA ILE A 23 9.43 -1.22 -7.64
C ILE A 23 10.68 -1.72 -8.38
N LEU A 24 11.58 -2.38 -7.65
CA LEU A 24 12.83 -2.88 -8.23
C LEU A 24 12.58 -3.93 -9.32
N ALA A 25 11.64 -4.85 -9.11
CA ALA A 25 11.25 -5.85 -10.11
C ALA A 25 10.65 -5.21 -11.36
N ARG A 26 9.73 -4.24 -11.19
CA ARG A 26 9.16 -3.47 -12.29
C ARG A 26 10.24 -2.79 -13.12
N ASP A 27 11.17 -2.11 -12.47
CA ASP A 27 12.25 -1.37 -13.14
C ASP A 27 13.21 -2.31 -13.86
N LEU A 28 13.60 -3.42 -13.20
CA LEU A 28 14.47 -4.43 -13.79
C LEU A 28 13.86 -5.08 -15.04
N LEU A 29 12.55 -5.30 -15.03
CA LEU A 29 11.82 -5.90 -16.15
C LEU A 29 11.40 -4.86 -17.21
N GLY A 30 11.68 -3.59 -17.00
CA GLY A 30 11.33 -2.50 -17.93
C GLY A 30 9.81 -2.32 -18.11
N LEU A 31 9.02 -2.60 -17.06
CA LEU A 31 7.56 -2.50 -17.11
C LEU A 31 7.09 -1.07 -16.83
N SER A 32 5.97 -0.69 -17.43
CA SER A 32 5.32 0.62 -17.24
C SER A 32 4.25 0.63 -16.14
N THR A 33 4.12 -0.46 -15.38
CA THR A 33 3.13 -0.61 -14.30
C THR A 33 3.35 0.46 -13.22
N GLU A 34 2.32 1.24 -12.91
CA GLU A 34 2.34 2.14 -11.75
C GLU A 34 2.34 1.35 -10.44
N ILE A 35 3.24 1.68 -9.53
CA ILE A 35 3.24 1.11 -8.17
C ILE A 35 2.60 2.13 -7.24
N ILE A 36 1.53 1.72 -6.59
CA ILE A 36 0.73 2.57 -5.68
C ILE A 36 0.84 1.98 -4.27
N GLY A 37 1.41 2.75 -3.36
CA GLY A 37 1.50 2.36 -1.96
C GLY A 37 0.18 2.53 -1.23
N VAL A 38 -0.09 1.66 -0.24
CA VAL A 38 -1.29 1.74 0.59
C VAL A 38 -0.89 1.72 2.06
N GLN A 39 -1.41 2.67 2.83
CA GLN A 39 -1.28 2.72 4.29
C GLN A 39 -2.63 2.95 4.97
N SER A 40 -2.66 2.73 6.28
CA SER A 40 -3.81 3.09 7.12
C SER A 40 -3.76 4.58 7.49
N THR A 41 -4.92 5.22 7.57
CA THR A 41 -5.05 6.58 8.14
C THR A 41 -4.56 6.64 9.59
N GLU A 42 -4.60 5.52 10.33
CA GLU A 42 -4.14 5.42 11.71
C GLU A 42 -2.64 5.06 11.83
N ALA A 43 -1.97 4.80 10.71
CA ALA A 43 -0.52 4.52 10.64
C ALA A 43 0.08 5.09 9.35
N PRO A 44 0.04 6.43 9.14
CA PRO A 44 0.35 7.04 7.85
C PRO A 44 1.81 7.49 7.72
N ALA A 45 2.77 6.92 8.47
CA ALA A 45 4.13 7.43 8.54
C ALA A 45 4.83 7.50 7.17
N TYR A 46 4.69 6.48 6.32
CA TYR A 46 5.24 6.52 4.95
C TYR A 46 4.49 7.51 4.04
N ALA A 47 3.18 7.64 4.17
CA ALA A 47 2.40 8.61 3.39
C ALA A 47 2.84 10.05 3.71
N LEU A 48 3.00 10.36 5.00
CA LEU A 48 3.50 11.65 5.45
C LEU A 48 4.94 11.90 5.02
N SER A 49 5.80 10.90 5.11
CA SER A 49 7.21 10.98 4.70
C SER A 49 7.34 11.15 3.19
N PHE A 50 6.53 10.46 2.42
CA PHE A 50 6.48 10.61 0.96
C PHE A 50 6.11 12.03 0.55
N ALA A 51 5.10 12.61 1.17
CA ALA A 51 4.67 13.99 0.91
C ALA A 51 5.70 15.02 1.37
N ALA A 52 6.33 14.80 2.54
CA ALA A 52 7.33 15.72 3.10
C ALA A 52 8.68 15.67 2.40
N GLY A 53 9.02 14.55 1.77
CA GLY A 53 10.32 14.35 1.14
C GLY A 53 11.44 13.89 2.08
N HIS A 54 11.13 13.58 3.33
CA HIS A 54 12.05 13.08 4.34
C HIS A 54 11.28 12.20 5.35
N VAL A 55 12.01 11.46 6.18
CA VAL A 55 11.40 10.61 7.22
C VAL A 55 10.60 11.46 8.21
N VAL A 56 9.32 11.13 8.34
CA VAL A 56 8.39 11.66 9.33
C VAL A 56 7.92 10.51 10.20
N THR A 57 8.06 10.64 11.52
CA THR A 57 7.58 9.65 12.48
C THR A 57 6.19 10.03 12.99
N THR A 58 5.42 9.03 13.41
CA THR A 58 4.11 9.26 14.04
C THR A 58 4.13 8.83 15.50
N PRO A 59 3.33 9.47 16.39
CA PRO A 59 3.30 9.10 17.81
C PRO A 59 2.65 7.75 18.09
N SER A 60 1.85 7.26 17.14
CA SER A 60 1.11 6.00 17.26
C SER A 60 0.92 5.33 15.91
N ALA A 61 0.54 4.06 15.93
CA ALA A 61 0.16 3.27 14.76
C ALA A 61 -0.98 2.32 15.19
N ASN A 62 -2.15 2.91 15.49
CA ASN A 62 -3.29 2.21 16.10
C ASN A 62 -4.24 1.58 15.07
N THR A 63 -3.72 1.14 13.94
CA THR A 63 -4.52 0.41 12.95
C THR A 63 -4.72 -1.05 13.38
N ARG A 64 -5.87 -1.61 13.05
CA ARG A 64 -6.14 -3.05 13.16
C ARG A 64 -5.43 -3.87 12.09
N ALA A 65 -4.96 -3.22 11.02
CA ALA A 65 -4.13 -3.85 9.99
C ALA A 65 -2.65 -3.93 10.48
N ASP A 66 -2.36 -4.91 11.31
CA ASP A 66 -1.08 -5.04 12.02
C ASP A 66 0.15 -5.02 11.11
N GLY A 67 0.07 -5.64 9.95
CA GLY A 67 1.16 -5.64 8.97
C GLY A 67 1.51 -4.26 8.39
N MET A 68 0.69 -3.24 8.62
CA MET A 68 0.93 -1.86 8.23
C MET A 68 1.17 -0.92 9.42
N ALA A 69 1.25 -1.44 10.63
CA ALA A 69 1.37 -0.64 11.86
C ALA A 69 2.81 -0.15 12.09
N THR A 70 3.26 0.80 11.27
CA THR A 70 4.61 1.35 11.30
C THR A 70 4.60 2.82 11.70
N ARG A 71 5.44 3.19 12.67
CA ARG A 71 5.62 4.56 13.17
C ARG A 71 6.86 5.25 12.63
N LEU A 72 7.90 4.46 12.34
CA LEU A 72 9.21 4.95 11.90
C LEU A 72 9.54 4.33 10.55
N PRO A 73 9.43 5.09 9.45
CA PRO A 73 9.88 4.63 8.14
C PRO A 73 11.38 4.38 8.09
N ASP A 74 11.79 3.36 7.35
CA ASP A 74 13.19 3.16 6.99
C ASP A 74 13.60 4.17 5.90
N ALA A 75 14.71 4.87 6.12
CA ALA A 75 15.17 5.92 5.21
C ALA A 75 15.53 5.37 3.82
N GLY A 76 16.14 4.19 3.75
CA GLY A 76 16.48 3.54 2.48
C GLY A 76 15.25 3.09 1.70
N ALA A 77 14.28 2.50 2.38
CA ALA A 77 13.01 2.14 1.77
C ALA A 77 12.25 3.38 1.28
N LEU A 78 12.21 4.45 2.07
CA LEU A 78 11.58 5.70 1.67
C LEU A 78 12.18 6.28 0.39
N GLU A 79 13.50 6.22 0.25
CA GLU A 79 14.17 6.71 -0.97
C GLU A 79 13.72 5.94 -2.22
N ILE A 80 13.66 4.61 -2.14
CA ILE A 80 13.18 3.75 -3.24
C ILE A 80 11.71 4.06 -3.55
N ILE A 81 10.86 4.17 -2.53
CA ILE A 81 9.43 4.45 -2.67
C ILE A 81 9.22 5.83 -3.33
N ARG A 82 9.94 6.85 -2.89
CA ARG A 82 9.82 8.21 -3.46
C ARG A 82 10.19 8.27 -4.94
N LYS A 83 11.17 7.48 -5.37
CA LYS A 83 11.59 7.42 -6.78
C LYS A 83 10.67 6.55 -7.63
N GLY A 84 10.09 5.50 -7.06
CA GLY A 84 9.45 4.45 -7.83
C GLY A 84 7.93 4.32 -7.67
N ALA A 85 7.34 4.81 -6.59
CA ALA A 85 5.89 4.80 -6.42
C ALA A 85 5.24 6.02 -7.07
N ALA A 86 4.07 5.83 -7.68
CA ALA A 86 3.30 6.90 -8.28
C ALA A 86 2.66 7.80 -7.21
N ARG A 87 2.12 7.18 -6.15
CA ARG A 87 1.49 7.83 -5.00
C ARG A 87 1.33 6.86 -3.85
N ILE A 88 0.93 7.37 -2.69
CA ILE A 88 0.49 6.56 -1.55
C ILE A 88 -0.96 6.94 -1.21
N VAL A 89 -1.82 5.94 -1.16
CA VAL A 89 -3.24 6.05 -0.77
C VAL A 89 -3.38 5.64 0.69
N THR A 90 -4.15 6.39 1.46
CA THR A 90 -4.50 5.99 2.83
C THR A 90 -5.94 5.53 2.91
N VAL A 91 -6.17 4.43 3.64
CA VAL A 91 -7.49 3.83 3.85
C VAL A 91 -7.80 3.76 5.34
N THR A 92 -9.08 3.83 5.69
CA THR A 92 -9.53 3.66 7.07
C THR A 92 -9.62 2.17 7.42
N ASP A 93 -9.61 1.87 8.72
CA ASP A 93 -9.82 0.49 9.19
C ASP A 93 -11.20 -0.05 8.80
N ASP A 94 -12.22 0.79 8.68
CA ASP A 94 -13.55 0.37 8.22
C ASP A 94 -13.57 0.03 6.71
N GLU A 95 -12.83 0.77 5.89
CA GLU A 95 -12.64 0.43 4.47
C GLU A 95 -11.88 -0.90 4.33
N VAL A 96 -10.86 -1.13 5.15
CA VAL A 96 -10.14 -2.42 5.19
C VAL A 96 -11.08 -3.56 5.59
N ALA A 97 -11.91 -3.36 6.61
CA ALA A 97 -12.88 -4.36 7.03
C ALA A 97 -13.91 -4.67 5.92
N ALA A 98 -14.34 -3.66 5.17
CA ALA A 98 -15.23 -3.85 4.02
C ALA A 98 -14.54 -4.67 2.92
N ALA A 99 -13.27 -4.41 2.64
CA ALA A 99 -12.48 -5.18 1.67
C ALA A 99 -12.28 -6.65 2.11
N MET A 100 -12.03 -6.89 3.40
CA MET A 100 -11.96 -8.25 3.96
C MET A 100 -13.27 -9.02 3.74
N ARG A 101 -14.42 -8.37 3.96
CA ARG A 101 -15.74 -8.97 3.70
C ARG A 101 -15.93 -9.26 2.21
N ALA A 102 -15.54 -8.36 1.32
CA ALA A 102 -15.63 -8.56 -0.13
C ALA A 102 -14.81 -9.78 -0.57
N TYR A 103 -13.57 -9.92 -0.09
CA TYR A 103 -12.76 -11.10 -0.39
C TYR A 103 -13.46 -12.40 0.05
N TRP A 104 -14.03 -12.40 1.25
CA TRP A 104 -14.74 -13.59 1.74
C TRP A 104 -15.98 -13.91 0.92
N GLN A 105 -16.80 -12.90 0.64
CA GLN A 105 -18.08 -13.08 -0.07
C GLN A 105 -17.88 -13.46 -1.53
N ASP A 106 -16.94 -12.83 -2.23
CA ASP A 106 -16.82 -12.95 -3.68
C ASP A 106 -15.80 -14.02 -4.10
N THR A 107 -14.79 -14.28 -3.31
CA THR A 107 -13.70 -15.20 -3.64
C THR A 107 -13.50 -16.33 -2.64
N HIS A 108 -14.20 -16.30 -1.50
CA HIS A 108 -14.05 -17.23 -0.38
C HIS A 108 -12.62 -17.30 0.18
N ASN A 109 -11.86 -16.21 0.07
CA ASN A 109 -10.54 -16.08 0.66
C ASN A 109 -10.59 -15.26 1.94
N LEU A 110 -9.87 -15.73 2.97
CA LEU A 110 -9.61 -14.97 4.19
C LEU A 110 -8.33 -14.15 3.99
N ALA A 111 -8.47 -12.83 3.90
CA ALA A 111 -7.35 -11.91 3.89
C ALA A 111 -7.23 -11.25 5.27
N GLU A 112 -6.01 -11.12 5.79
CA GLU A 112 -5.77 -10.27 6.96
C GLU A 112 -5.77 -8.79 6.55
N GLY A 113 -5.78 -7.86 7.54
CA GLY A 113 -6.00 -6.44 7.27
C GLY A 113 -5.03 -5.80 6.27
N ALA A 114 -3.72 -6.05 6.41
CA ALA A 114 -2.74 -5.51 5.46
C ALA A 114 -2.91 -6.13 4.06
N GLY A 115 -3.24 -7.41 3.98
CA GLY A 115 -3.52 -8.09 2.70
C GLY A 115 -4.78 -7.57 2.01
N ALA A 116 -5.77 -7.07 2.76
CA ALA A 116 -7.01 -6.52 2.21
C ALA A 116 -6.92 -5.01 1.90
N ALA A 117 -5.97 -4.29 2.47
CA ALA A 117 -5.83 -2.85 2.28
C ALA A 117 -5.67 -2.41 0.81
N PRO A 118 -4.94 -3.14 -0.05
CA PRO A 118 -4.89 -2.82 -1.47
C PRO A 118 -6.25 -2.83 -2.17
N LEU A 119 -7.11 -3.79 -1.83
CA LEU A 119 -8.48 -3.82 -2.34
C LEU A 119 -9.29 -2.64 -1.82
N ALA A 120 -9.13 -2.27 -0.54
CA ALA A 120 -9.78 -1.10 0.03
C ALA A 120 -9.40 0.19 -0.73
N ALA A 121 -8.12 0.37 -1.04
CA ALA A 121 -7.64 1.51 -1.83
C ALA A 121 -8.22 1.51 -3.25
N LEU A 122 -8.24 0.37 -3.91
CA LEU A 122 -8.85 0.24 -5.24
C LEU A 122 -10.35 0.57 -5.22
N MET A 123 -11.09 0.09 -4.21
CA MET A 123 -12.52 0.39 -4.04
C MET A 123 -12.74 1.89 -3.79
N GLN A 124 -11.91 2.52 -2.97
CA GLN A 124 -11.96 3.96 -2.68
C GLN A 124 -11.72 4.79 -3.95
N GLU A 125 -10.67 4.49 -4.69
CA GLU A 125 -10.34 5.22 -5.93
C GLU A 125 -11.35 4.96 -7.04
N ARG A 126 -11.88 3.75 -7.15
CA ARG A 126 -12.96 3.44 -8.10
C ARG A 126 -14.22 4.27 -7.85
N ALA A 127 -14.58 4.46 -6.60
CA ALA A 127 -15.73 5.28 -6.23
C ALA A 127 -15.52 6.78 -6.57
N ALA A 128 -14.28 7.24 -6.65
CA ALA A 128 -13.91 8.62 -6.98
C ALA A 128 -13.71 8.86 -8.49
N MET A 129 -13.70 7.81 -9.30
CA MET A 129 -13.56 7.90 -10.75
C MET A 129 -14.88 8.44 -11.44
#